data_f0d6d1acd9a0b25f273e56b16be4c587
#
_entry.id   f0d6d1acd9a0b25f273e56b16be4c587
#
_cell.length_a   1.000
_cell.length_b   1.000
_cell.length_c   1.000
_cell.angle_alpha   90.00
_cell.angle_beta   90.00
_cell.angle_gamma   90.00
#
_symmetry.space_group_name_H-M   'P 1'
#
loop_
_entity.id
_entity.type
_entity.pdbx_description
1 polymer ?
#
loop_
_entity_poly.entity_id
_entity_poly.type
_entity_poly.pdbx_seq_one_letter_code
_entity_poly.pdbx_strand_id
1 'polypeptide(L)'
;MSVTEQFRLFVRYTWPDFFCILLYMFAAVQVGFVWRIWTMDRRQQKTRRAIFQAFNRLLEKKHFNNITVQEILDEADVGRSTFYSHFETKDALLKAMCTDIFDHIFSHELHSETTHDFSASDHGLQEKITHLLYHLKDNQSNVLGVLSGDSGELFMRYFKEYLATMFEQYPESIRQDVPREFAVNHLVGSFAEAVKWWIGQKMKMPPEEVADCYLKLTGYSR
;
A
#
# COMPACT_ATOMS: atom_id res chain seq x y z
N MET A 1 59.98 31.81 19.41
CA MET A 1 58.78 31.17 18.84
C MET A 1 58.23 30.20 19.86
N SER A 2 57.02 30.39 20.29
CA SER A 2 56.41 29.55 21.32
C SER A 2 55.92 28.23 20.72
N VAL A 3 55.91 27.17 21.53
CA VAL A 3 55.42 25.82 21.15
C VAL A 3 54.04 25.86 20.52
N THR A 4 53.23 26.85 20.88
CA THR A 4 51.88 27.11 20.32
C THR A 4 51.90 27.59 18.87
N GLU A 5 52.95 28.31 18.43
CA GLU A 5 53.09 28.76 17.03
C GLU A 5 53.55 27.62 16.12
N GLN A 6 54.42 26.73 16.61
CA GLN A 6 54.82 25.53 15.87
C GLN A 6 53.66 24.55 15.69
N PHE A 7 52.82 24.41 16.69
CA PHE A 7 51.64 23.53 16.59
C PHE A 7 50.56 24.11 15.60
N ARG A 8 50.42 25.44 15.54
CA ARG A 8 49.51 26.08 14.55
C ARG A 8 50.03 25.95 13.12
N LEU A 9 51.33 25.97 12.88
CA LEU A 9 51.91 25.76 11.56
C LEU A 9 51.85 24.30 11.13
N PHE A 10 52.04 23.36 12.06
CA PHE A 10 51.92 21.93 11.78
C PHE A 10 50.51 21.53 11.36
N VAL A 11 49.47 22.05 12.06
CA VAL A 11 48.05 21.81 11.73
C VAL A 11 47.63 22.45 10.41
N ARG A 12 48.30 23.54 9.99
CA ARG A 12 47.92 24.28 8.77
C ARG A 12 48.50 23.66 7.47
N TYR A 13 49.52 22.82 7.56
CA TYR A 13 50.20 22.27 6.36
C TYR A 13 50.07 20.76 6.18
N THR A 14 49.63 20.01 7.17
CA THR A 14 49.58 18.53 7.10
C THR A 14 48.16 17.96 7.12
N TRP A 15 47.11 18.76 7.36
CA TRP A 15 45.75 18.24 7.54
C TRP A 15 44.75 18.46 6.42
N PRO A 16 44.95 19.30 5.37
CA PRO A 16 43.99 19.41 4.29
C PRO A 16 43.85 18.09 3.51
N ASP A 17 44.97 17.39 3.25
CA ASP A 17 44.94 16.19 2.42
C ASP A 17 44.42 14.96 3.17
N PHE A 18 44.70 14.86 4.46
CA PHE A 18 44.19 13.73 5.27
C PHE A 18 42.70 13.83 5.54
N PHE A 19 42.19 15.05 5.72
CA PHE A 19 40.75 15.28 5.91
C PHE A 19 39.96 15.09 4.61
N CYS A 20 40.53 15.48 3.48
CA CYS A 20 39.97 15.21 2.16
C CYS A 20 39.94 13.72 1.83
N ILE A 21 41.01 12.98 2.15
CA ILE A 21 41.07 11.51 1.95
C ILE A 21 40.06 10.80 2.87
N LEU A 22 39.92 11.22 4.14
CA LEU A 22 38.94 10.66 5.07
C LEU A 22 37.52 10.97 4.64
N LEU A 23 37.23 12.19 4.17
CA LEU A 23 35.95 12.58 3.60
C LEU A 23 35.64 11.80 2.31
N TYR A 24 36.64 11.58 1.45
CA TYR A 24 36.47 10.81 0.22
C TYR A 24 36.24 9.32 0.51
N MET A 25 36.97 8.75 1.48
CA MET A 25 36.73 7.37 1.94
C MET A 25 35.39 7.21 2.64
N PHE A 26 34.96 8.21 3.43
CA PHE A 26 33.65 8.21 4.08
C PHE A 26 32.51 8.36 3.05
N ALA A 27 32.70 9.22 2.05
CA ALA A 27 31.77 9.37 0.93
C ALA A 27 31.72 8.10 0.06
N ALA A 28 32.86 7.47 -0.22
CA ALA A 28 32.92 6.23 -1.01
C ALA A 28 32.26 5.04 -0.27
N VAL A 29 32.40 4.96 1.06
CA VAL A 29 31.74 3.95 1.90
C VAL A 29 30.22 4.22 1.96
N GLN A 30 29.83 5.48 2.10
CA GLN A 30 28.40 5.89 2.08
C GLN A 30 27.77 5.59 0.72
N VAL A 31 28.43 5.93 -0.39
CA VAL A 31 27.92 5.64 -1.75
C VAL A 31 27.84 4.15 -1.98
N GLY A 32 28.86 3.36 -1.59
CA GLY A 32 28.84 1.89 -1.70
C GLY A 32 27.74 1.26 -0.84
N PHE A 33 27.49 1.79 0.37
CA PHE A 33 26.43 1.32 1.26
C PHE A 33 25.03 1.68 0.71
N VAL A 34 24.83 2.91 0.24
CA VAL A 34 23.58 3.35 -0.39
C VAL A 34 23.29 2.56 -1.66
N TRP A 35 24.29 2.30 -2.53
CA TRP A 35 24.13 1.46 -3.71
C TRP A 35 23.74 0.02 -3.35
N ARG A 36 24.34 -0.54 -2.31
CA ARG A 36 24.04 -1.91 -1.85
C ARG A 36 22.63 -2.01 -1.26
N ILE A 37 22.18 -1.02 -0.51
CA ILE A 37 20.80 -0.93 -0.01
C ILE A 37 19.84 -0.77 -1.19
N TRP A 38 20.15 0.09 -2.15
CA TRP A 38 19.28 0.36 -3.30
C TRP A 38 19.15 -0.86 -4.25
N THR A 39 20.23 -1.60 -4.48
CA THR A 39 20.18 -2.83 -5.28
C THR A 39 19.52 -4.00 -4.55
N MET A 40 19.66 -4.11 -3.23
CA MET A 40 18.90 -5.08 -2.42
C MET A 40 17.41 -4.77 -2.45
N ASP A 41 17.03 -3.50 -2.31
CA ASP A 41 15.63 -3.06 -2.36
C ASP A 41 14.99 -3.39 -3.73
N ARG A 42 15.63 -3.09 -4.84
CA ARG A 42 15.13 -3.44 -6.19
C ARG A 42 14.94 -4.95 -6.38
N ARG A 43 15.86 -5.78 -5.88
CA ARG A 43 15.76 -7.24 -5.97
C ARG A 43 14.60 -7.75 -5.12
N GLN A 44 14.47 -7.24 -3.91
CA GLN A 44 13.38 -7.58 -3.01
C GLN A 44 12.02 -7.17 -3.60
N GLN A 45 11.91 -5.95 -4.15
CA GLN A 45 10.72 -5.48 -4.83
C GLN A 45 10.35 -6.34 -6.05
N LYS A 46 11.33 -6.75 -6.87
CA LYS A 46 11.09 -7.65 -8.00
C LYS A 46 10.55 -9.00 -7.54
N THR A 47 11.15 -9.57 -6.49
CA THR A 47 10.69 -10.83 -5.89
C THR A 47 9.28 -10.70 -5.32
N ARG A 48 9.01 -9.64 -4.55
CA ARG A 48 7.69 -9.35 -3.99
C ARG A 48 6.62 -9.24 -5.08
N ARG A 49 6.90 -8.53 -6.18
CA ARG A 49 5.99 -8.43 -7.33
C ARG A 49 5.75 -9.79 -8.00
N ALA A 50 6.78 -10.62 -8.17
CA ALA A 50 6.62 -11.95 -8.73
C ALA A 50 5.70 -12.83 -7.86
N ILE A 51 5.87 -12.79 -6.54
CA ILE A 51 5.00 -13.50 -5.59
C ILE A 51 3.55 -12.99 -5.67
N PHE A 52 3.34 -11.67 -5.72
CA PHE A 52 2.00 -11.09 -5.87
C PHE A 52 1.33 -11.49 -7.18
N GLN A 53 2.06 -11.43 -8.30
CA GLN A 53 1.53 -11.85 -9.60
C GLN A 53 1.15 -13.32 -9.62
N ALA A 54 1.99 -14.18 -9.05
CA ALA A 54 1.70 -15.60 -8.92
C ALA A 54 0.46 -15.86 -8.07
N PHE A 55 0.36 -15.18 -6.94
CA PHE A 55 -0.78 -15.30 -6.04
C PHE A 55 -2.08 -14.80 -6.69
N ASN A 56 -2.05 -13.70 -7.43
CA ASN A 56 -3.19 -13.21 -8.21
C ASN A 56 -3.66 -14.26 -9.23
N ARG A 57 -2.75 -14.82 -10.02
CA ARG A 57 -3.10 -15.88 -11.00
C ARG A 57 -3.71 -17.13 -10.36
N LEU A 58 -3.30 -17.45 -9.13
CA LEU A 58 -3.89 -18.56 -8.39
C LEU A 58 -5.29 -18.22 -7.84
N LEU A 59 -5.50 -16.97 -7.36
CA LEU A 59 -6.80 -16.48 -6.90
C LEU A 59 -7.85 -16.42 -8.01
N GLU A 60 -7.44 -16.20 -9.27
CA GLU A 60 -8.34 -16.28 -10.42
C GLU A 60 -8.87 -17.71 -10.68
N LYS A 61 -8.13 -18.73 -10.24
CA LYS A 61 -8.41 -20.14 -10.53
C LYS A 61 -8.98 -20.90 -9.34
N LYS A 62 -8.69 -20.44 -8.11
CA LYS A 62 -8.96 -21.16 -6.86
C LYS A 62 -9.38 -20.19 -5.75
N HIS A 63 -10.19 -20.70 -4.83
CA HIS A 63 -10.44 -20.00 -3.57
C HIS A 63 -9.16 -19.93 -2.72
N PHE A 64 -8.97 -18.83 -2.01
CA PHE A 64 -7.82 -18.57 -1.16
C PHE A 64 -7.46 -19.76 -0.25
N ASN A 65 -8.46 -20.38 0.40
CA ASN A 65 -8.23 -21.48 1.34
C ASN A 65 -7.60 -22.71 0.67
N ASN A 66 -7.86 -22.90 -0.62
CA ASN A 66 -7.35 -24.02 -1.42
C ASN A 66 -5.98 -23.75 -2.06
N ILE A 67 -5.44 -22.54 -1.90
CA ILE A 67 -4.12 -22.17 -2.38
C ILE A 67 -3.10 -22.51 -1.30
N THR A 68 -2.11 -23.32 -1.62
CA THR A 68 -0.99 -23.66 -0.75
C THR A 68 0.20 -22.74 -0.99
N VAL A 69 1.06 -22.59 0.03
CA VAL A 69 2.32 -21.86 -0.14
C VAL A 69 3.18 -22.50 -1.22
N GLN A 70 3.19 -23.85 -1.32
CA GLN A 70 3.96 -24.54 -2.35
C GLN A 70 3.53 -24.14 -3.78
N GLU A 71 2.23 -24.05 -4.05
CA GLU A 71 1.74 -23.60 -5.35
C GLU A 71 2.14 -22.16 -5.66
N ILE A 72 2.18 -21.29 -4.63
CA ILE A 72 2.67 -19.90 -4.81
C ILE A 72 4.16 -19.90 -5.16
N LEU A 73 4.97 -20.75 -4.50
CA LEU A 73 6.41 -20.87 -4.78
C LEU A 73 6.65 -21.34 -6.21
N ASP A 74 5.93 -22.38 -6.63
CA ASP A 74 6.06 -22.98 -7.96
C ASP A 74 5.63 -21.99 -9.06
N GLU A 75 4.51 -21.30 -8.87
CA GLU A 75 3.99 -20.30 -9.79
C GLU A 75 4.85 -19.03 -9.87
N ALA A 76 5.50 -18.64 -8.77
CA ALA A 76 6.37 -17.46 -8.68
C ALA A 76 7.82 -17.74 -9.08
N ASP A 77 8.19 -19.00 -9.23
CA ASP A 77 9.59 -19.48 -9.42
C ASP A 77 10.53 -18.93 -8.33
N VAL A 78 10.11 -19.07 -7.05
CA VAL A 78 10.90 -18.61 -5.89
C VAL A 78 11.13 -19.73 -4.89
N GLY A 79 12.29 -19.71 -4.26
CA GLY A 79 12.62 -20.64 -3.18
C GLY A 79 11.84 -20.36 -1.90
N ARG A 80 11.61 -21.42 -1.09
CA ARG A 80 10.89 -21.35 0.18
C ARG A 80 11.50 -20.32 1.15
N SER A 81 12.82 -20.29 1.30
CA SER A 81 13.51 -19.32 2.15
C SER A 81 13.29 -17.88 1.68
N THR A 82 13.24 -17.67 0.37
CA THR A 82 12.96 -16.36 -0.24
C THR A 82 11.53 -15.91 0.08
N PHE A 83 10.55 -16.79 -0.04
CA PHE A 83 9.18 -16.47 0.33
C PHE A 83 9.06 -16.07 1.80
N TYR A 84 9.59 -16.89 2.72
CA TYR A 84 9.52 -16.61 4.15
C TYR A 84 10.35 -15.40 4.61
N SER A 85 11.29 -14.91 3.80
CA SER A 85 11.96 -13.63 4.04
C SER A 85 11.06 -12.41 3.72
N HIS A 86 9.99 -12.61 2.94
CA HIS A 86 9.01 -11.57 2.59
C HIS A 86 7.69 -11.69 3.35
N PHE A 87 7.21 -12.90 3.56
CA PHE A 87 5.89 -13.17 4.15
C PHE A 87 5.94 -14.36 5.08
N GLU A 88 5.58 -14.18 6.34
CA GLU A 88 5.56 -15.25 7.35
C GLU A 88 4.50 -16.31 7.05
N THR A 89 3.38 -15.89 6.47
CA THR A 89 2.23 -16.74 6.17
C THR A 89 1.57 -16.31 4.86
N LYS A 90 0.68 -17.18 4.36
CA LYS A 90 -0.21 -16.85 3.24
C LYS A 90 -1.18 -15.70 3.59
N ASP A 91 -1.61 -15.60 4.85
CA ASP A 91 -2.46 -14.51 5.33
C ASP A 91 -1.69 -13.18 5.38
N ALA A 92 -0.41 -13.22 5.77
CA ALA A 92 0.48 -12.06 5.70
C ALA A 92 0.70 -11.58 4.25
N LEU A 93 0.78 -12.52 3.29
CA LEU A 93 0.84 -12.20 1.87
C LEU A 93 -0.45 -11.52 1.39
N LEU A 94 -1.63 -12.05 1.77
CA LEU A 94 -2.92 -11.44 1.43
C LEU A 94 -3.03 -10.03 2.03
N LYS A 95 -2.66 -9.88 3.31
CA LYS A 95 -2.65 -8.56 3.98
C LYS A 95 -1.76 -7.58 3.22
N ALA A 96 -0.54 -7.98 2.89
CA ALA A 96 0.41 -7.13 2.18
C ALA A 96 -0.09 -6.74 0.78
N MET A 97 -0.77 -7.65 0.07
CA MET A 97 -1.37 -7.35 -1.22
C MET A 97 -2.52 -6.34 -1.10
N CYS A 98 -3.38 -6.50 -0.09
CA CYS A 98 -4.42 -5.51 0.21
C CYS A 98 -3.81 -4.14 0.55
N THR A 99 -2.75 -4.14 1.37
CA THR A 99 -2.01 -2.93 1.73
C THR A 99 -1.46 -2.21 0.49
N ASP A 100 -0.80 -2.92 -0.42
CA ASP A 100 -0.25 -2.32 -1.65
C ASP A 100 -1.33 -1.66 -2.51
N ILE A 101 -2.51 -2.30 -2.65
CA ILE A 101 -3.65 -1.73 -3.38
C ILE A 101 -4.14 -0.45 -2.69
N PHE A 102 -4.30 -0.51 -1.37
CA PHE A 102 -4.84 0.61 -0.61
C PHE A 102 -3.82 1.75 -0.48
N ASP A 103 -2.53 1.46 -0.27
CA ASP A 103 -1.48 2.49 -0.22
C ASP A 103 -1.39 3.26 -1.54
N HIS A 104 -1.60 2.60 -2.69
CA HIS A 104 -1.69 3.26 -3.97
C HIS A 104 -2.89 4.23 -4.04
N ILE A 105 -4.06 3.78 -3.59
CA ILE A 105 -5.29 4.60 -3.57
C ILE A 105 -5.13 5.82 -2.64
N PHE A 106 -4.38 5.66 -1.53
CA PHE A 106 -4.18 6.70 -0.52
C PHE A 106 -2.92 7.54 -0.73
N SER A 107 -2.05 7.17 -1.67
CA SER A 107 -0.93 8.03 -2.05
C SER A 107 -1.47 9.39 -2.52
N HIS A 108 -0.82 10.47 -2.07
CA HIS A 108 -1.21 11.83 -2.47
C HIS A 108 -0.99 12.11 -3.97
N GLU A 109 -0.24 11.25 -4.65
CA GLU A 109 0.01 11.33 -6.09
C GLU A 109 -0.97 10.39 -6.80
N LEU A 110 -2.13 10.93 -7.15
CA LEU A 110 -3.05 10.26 -8.06
C LEU A 110 -2.45 10.36 -9.46
N HIS A 111 -1.99 9.24 -9.99
CA HIS A 111 -1.49 9.17 -11.36
C HIS A 111 -2.63 8.86 -12.32
N SER A 112 -2.49 9.32 -13.57
CA SER A 112 -3.37 8.89 -14.66
C SER A 112 -3.19 7.38 -14.87
N GLU A 113 -4.27 6.63 -14.71
CA GLU A 113 -4.32 5.19 -14.92
C GLU A 113 -5.03 4.83 -16.22
N THR A 114 -4.84 3.59 -16.70
CA THR A 114 -5.40 3.15 -17.99
C THR A 114 -6.92 3.11 -18.01
N THR A 115 -7.57 2.96 -16.85
CA THR A 115 -9.02 2.80 -16.70
C THR A 115 -9.72 4.05 -16.16
N HIS A 116 -8.97 4.93 -15.49
CA HIS A 116 -9.51 6.16 -14.87
C HIS A 116 -8.38 7.17 -14.63
N ASP A 117 -8.73 8.47 -14.57
CA ASP A 117 -7.77 9.56 -14.33
C ASP A 117 -8.30 10.50 -13.25
N PHE A 118 -7.65 10.48 -12.09
CA PHE A 118 -7.93 11.37 -10.97
C PHE A 118 -6.82 12.40 -10.73
N SER A 119 -5.84 12.52 -11.65
CA SER A 119 -4.68 13.40 -11.49
C SER A 119 -5.03 14.89 -11.39
N ALA A 120 -6.21 15.29 -11.90
CA ALA A 120 -6.69 16.68 -11.91
C ALA A 120 -7.81 16.95 -10.89
N SER A 121 -8.08 16.01 -9.97
CA SER A 121 -9.25 16.05 -9.11
C SER A 121 -9.01 16.85 -7.81
N ASP A 122 -10.10 17.28 -7.17
CA ASP A 122 -10.11 18.09 -5.93
C ASP A 122 -9.75 17.27 -4.66
N HIS A 123 -9.37 16.00 -4.83
CA HIS A 123 -8.99 15.06 -3.76
C HIS A 123 -10.03 14.91 -2.64
N GLY A 124 -11.31 15.19 -2.91
CA GLY A 124 -12.40 15.05 -1.94
C GLY A 124 -12.75 13.58 -1.64
N LEU A 125 -13.53 13.36 -0.55
CA LEU A 125 -13.96 12.02 -0.13
C LEU A 125 -14.67 11.25 -1.25
N GLN A 126 -15.53 11.92 -2.05
CA GLN A 126 -16.25 11.29 -3.16
C GLN A 126 -15.29 10.67 -4.17
N GLU A 127 -14.23 11.40 -4.52
CA GLU A 127 -13.22 10.94 -5.48
C GLU A 127 -12.41 9.77 -4.93
N LYS A 128 -12.03 9.84 -3.65
CA LYS A 128 -11.32 8.73 -3.00
C LYS A 128 -12.17 7.46 -2.95
N ILE A 129 -13.45 7.57 -2.62
CA ILE A 129 -14.40 6.46 -2.64
C ILE A 129 -14.55 5.91 -4.06
N THR A 130 -14.71 6.78 -5.05
CA THR A 130 -14.87 6.38 -6.46
C THR A 130 -13.61 5.67 -6.97
N HIS A 131 -12.43 6.20 -6.67
CA HIS A 131 -11.13 5.61 -7.01
C HIS A 131 -10.95 4.22 -6.40
N LEU A 132 -11.28 4.07 -5.10
CA LEU A 132 -11.29 2.78 -4.43
C LEU A 132 -12.21 1.77 -5.13
N LEU A 133 -13.41 2.19 -5.53
CA LEU A 133 -14.36 1.32 -6.24
C LEU A 133 -13.86 0.91 -7.63
N TYR A 134 -13.15 1.79 -8.35
CA TYR A 134 -12.49 1.42 -9.61
C TYR A 134 -11.44 0.34 -9.40
N HIS A 135 -10.56 0.48 -8.42
CA HIS A 135 -9.56 -0.56 -8.12
C HIS A 135 -10.17 -1.90 -7.75
N LEU A 136 -11.26 -1.90 -6.98
CA LEU A 136 -11.99 -3.14 -6.67
C LEU A 136 -12.59 -3.76 -7.94
N LYS A 137 -13.10 -2.95 -8.88
CA LYS A 137 -13.66 -3.39 -10.14
C LYS A 137 -12.59 -3.94 -11.09
N ASP A 138 -11.46 -3.26 -11.22
CA ASP A 138 -10.34 -3.67 -12.07
C ASP A 138 -9.72 -4.98 -11.57
N ASN A 139 -9.77 -5.22 -10.26
CA ASN A 139 -9.32 -6.45 -9.62
C ASN A 139 -10.47 -7.43 -9.30
N GLN A 140 -11.60 -7.35 -9.99
CA GLN A 140 -12.81 -8.11 -9.68
C GLN A 140 -12.58 -9.61 -9.49
N SER A 141 -11.80 -10.24 -10.36
CA SER A 141 -11.52 -11.69 -10.29
C SER A 141 -10.82 -12.07 -8.99
N ASN A 142 -9.81 -11.27 -8.58
CA ASN A 142 -9.06 -11.48 -7.35
C ASN A 142 -9.93 -11.24 -6.12
N VAL A 143 -10.70 -10.15 -6.12
CA VAL A 143 -11.63 -9.81 -5.04
C VAL A 143 -12.68 -10.91 -4.85
N LEU A 144 -13.27 -11.41 -5.92
CA LEU A 144 -14.21 -12.53 -5.88
C LEU A 144 -13.53 -13.82 -5.39
N GLY A 145 -12.31 -14.11 -5.84
CA GLY A 145 -11.54 -15.29 -5.40
C GLY A 145 -11.26 -15.29 -3.90
N VAL A 146 -11.02 -14.11 -3.31
CA VAL A 146 -10.82 -13.96 -1.86
C VAL A 146 -12.15 -14.02 -1.11
N LEU A 147 -13.20 -13.33 -1.59
CA LEU A 147 -14.48 -13.20 -0.88
C LEU A 147 -15.35 -14.47 -0.92
N SER A 148 -15.11 -15.38 -1.86
CA SER A 148 -15.94 -16.58 -2.03
C SER A 148 -15.64 -17.72 -1.03
N GLY A 149 -14.80 -17.48 0.01
CA GLY A 149 -14.47 -18.47 1.05
C GLY A 149 -14.39 -17.82 2.43
N ASP A 150 -13.97 -18.61 3.44
CA ASP A 150 -13.77 -18.15 4.83
C ASP A 150 -12.77 -16.99 4.93
N SER A 151 -11.91 -16.84 3.92
CA SER A 151 -10.99 -15.69 3.75
C SER A 151 -11.68 -14.36 3.51
N GLY A 152 -12.96 -14.37 3.13
CA GLY A 152 -13.74 -13.15 2.93
C GLY A 152 -13.83 -12.30 4.22
N GLU A 153 -13.92 -12.95 5.39
CA GLU A 153 -13.90 -12.27 6.68
C GLU A 153 -12.54 -11.58 6.94
N LEU A 154 -11.45 -12.26 6.61
CA LEU A 154 -10.10 -11.72 6.76
C LEU A 154 -9.87 -10.51 5.85
N PHE A 155 -10.27 -10.61 4.58
CA PHE A 155 -10.24 -9.50 3.63
C PHE A 155 -11.08 -8.32 4.13
N MET A 156 -12.33 -8.56 4.54
CA MET A 156 -13.23 -7.52 5.03
C MET A 156 -12.71 -6.84 6.30
N ARG A 157 -11.97 -7.56 7.16
CA ARG A 157 -11.31 -6.96 8.32
C ARG A 157 -10.23 -5.99 7.88
N TYR A 158 -9.32 -6.38 6.98
CA TYR A 158 -8.28 -5.48 6.46
C TYR A 158 -8.88 -4.31 5.70
N PHE A 159 -9.92 -4.55 4.92
CA PHE A 159 -10.64 -3.51 4.20
C PHE A 159 -11.23 -2.48 5.16
N LYS A 160 -11.88 -2.91 6.25
CA LYS A 160 -12.43 -2.01 7.28
C LYS A 160 -11.34 -1.22 8.02
N GLU A 161 -10.19 -1.82 8.31
CA GLU A 161 -9.03 -1.12 8.90
C GLU A 161 -8.59 0.05 7.98
N TYR A 162 -8.52 -0.20 6.67
CA TYR A 162 -8.19 0.83 5.68
C TYR A 162 -9.25 1.92 5.56
N LEU A 163 -10.53 1.53 5.49
CA LEU A 163 -11.62 2.48 5.44
C LEU A 163 -11.63 3.41 6.66
N ALA A 164 -11.33 2.89 7.84
CA ALA A 164 -11.24 3.72 9.05
C ALA A 164 -10.17 4.82 8.88
N THR A 165 -8.96 4.45 8.42
CA THR A 165 -7.89 5.41 8.13
C THR A 165 -8.32 6.43 7.06
N MET A 166 -9.04 5.98 6.02
CA MET A 166 -9.57 6.87 4.99
C MET A 166 -10.54 7.90 5.58
N PHE A 167 -11.60 7.45 6.25
CA PHE A 167 -12.61 8.38 6.79
C PHE A 167 -12.04 9.33 7.83
N GLU A 168 -11.01 8.94 8.59
CA GLU A 168 -10.33 9.83 9.52
C GLU A 168 -9.59 11.00 8.85
N GLN A 169 -9.19 10.85 7.59
CA GLN A 169 -8.57 11.92 6.81
C GLN A 169 -9.58 12.99 6.32
N TYR A 170 -10.88 12.68 6.38
CA TYR A 170 -11.96 13.57 5.94
C TYR A 170 -12.90 13.91 7.12
N PRO A 171 -12.44 14.75 8.08
CA PRO A 171 -13.20 15.06 9.27
C PRO A 171 -14.55 15.74 8.98
N GLU A 172 -14.70 16.39 7.82
CA GLU A 172 -15.94 16.97 7.34
C GLU A 172 -17.03 15.93 7.04
N SER A 173 -16.65 14.67 6.79
CA SER A 173 -17.57 13.56 6.60
C SER A 173 -18.10 13.00 7.93
N ILE A 174 -17.49 13.37 9.04
CA ILE A 174 -17.79 12.84 10.37
C ILE A 174 -18.73 13.81 11.09
N ARG A 175 -19.89 13.33 11.46
CA ARG A 175 -20.85 14.12 12.25
C ARG A 175 -20.25 14.53 13.60
N GLN A 176 -20.38 15.81 13.94
CA GLN A 176 -19.82 16.39 15.17
C GLN A 176 -20.75 16.26 16.38
N ASP A 177 -22.01 15.89 16.15
CA ASP A 177 -23.06 15.75 17.18
C ASP A 177 -23.13 14.32 17.79
N VAL A 178 -22.24 13.42 17.34
CA VAL A 178 -22.10 12.05 17.87
C VAL A 178 -20.61 11.75 18.18
N PRO A 179 -20.32 10.76 19.08
CA PRO A 179 -18.95 10.38 19.33
C PRO A 179 -18.21 9.98 18.04
N ARG A 180 -16.99 10.52 17.84
CA ARG A 180 -16.20 10.32 16.64
C ARG A 180 -16.02 8.84 16.29
N GLU A 181 -15.66 8.02 17.27
CA GLU A 181 -15.46 6.57 17.07
C GLU A 181 -16.73 5.88 16.58
N PHE A 182 -17.90 6.28 17.11
CA PHE A 182 -19.19 5.76 16.66
C PHE A 182 -19.45 6.15 15.20
N ALA A 183 -19.23 7.40 14.83
CA ALA A 183 -19.45 7.89 13.48
C ALA A 183 -18.52 7.21 12.47
N VAL A 184 -17.22 7.11 12.76
CA VAL A 184 -16.25 6.40 11.91
C VAL A 184 -16.63 4.93 11.76
N ASN A 185 -16.95 4.24 12.86
CA ASN A 185 -17.39 2.84 12.80
C ASN A 185 -18.65 2.65 11.95
N HIS A 186 -19.60 3.58 12.03
CA HIS A 186 -20.82 3.56 11.21
C HIS A 186 -20.50 3.75 9.72
N LEU A 187 -19.69 4.76 9.37
CA LEU A 187 -19.26 5.01 7.98
C LEU A 187 -18.52 3.81 7.39
N VAL A 188 -17.56 3.28 8.11
CA VAL A 188 -16.79 2.08 7.72
C VAL A 188 -17.69 0.87 7.53
N GLY A 189 -18.56 0.60 8.50
CA GLY A 189 -19.47 -0.55 8.46
C GLY A 189 -20.44 -0.47 7.30
N SER A 190 -21.13 0.67 7.14
CA SER A 190 -22.12 0.89 6.08
C SER A 190 -21.49 0.87 4.69
N PHE A 191 -20.29 1.46 4.52
CA PHE A 191 -19.58 1.40 3.24
C PHE A 191 -19.10 -0.02 2.91
N ALA A 192 -18.57 -0.74 3.86
CA ALA A 192 -18.14 -2.12 3.67
C ALA A 192 -19.31 -3.02 3.23
N GLU A 193 -20.50 -2.84 3.82
CA GLU A 193 -21.71 -3.59 3.39
C GLU A 193 -22.21 -3.12 2.02
N ALA A 194 -22.14 -1.82 1.69
CA ALA A 194 -22.48 -1.33 0.36
C ALA A 194 -21.56 -1.94 -0.72
N VAL A 195 -20.25 -2.01 -0.46
CA VAL A 195 -19.27 -2.66 -1.35
C VAL A 195 -19.56 -4.14 -1.49
N LYS A 196 -19.85 -4.83 -0.40
CA LYS A 196 -20.20 -6.26 -0.42
C LYS A 196 -21.45 -6.54 -1.23
N TRP A 197 -22.50 -5.71 -1.06
CA TRP A 197 -23.71 -5.76 -1.90
C TRP A 197 -23.37 -5.53 -3.38
N TRP A 198 -22.59 -4.52 -3.70
CA TRP A 198 -22.19 -4.20 -5.06
C TRP A 198 -21.42 -5.33 -5.75
N ILE A 199 -20.49 -5.95 -5.01
CA ILE A 199 -19.76 -7.14 -5.47
C ILE A 199 -20.76 -8.30 -5.74
N GLY A 200 -21.74 -8.51 -4.86
CA GLY A 200 -22.80 -9.52 -5.04
C GLY A 200 -23.66 -9.26 -6.27
N GLN A 201 -23.82 -7.99 -6.68
CA GLN A 201 -24.46 -7.59 -7.94
C GLN A 201 -23.53 -7.65 -9.16
N LYS A 202 -22.38 -8.31 -9.04
CA LYS A 202 -21.35 -8.43 -10.08
C LYS A 202 -20.83 -7.07 -10.57
N MET A 203 -20.77 -6.10 -9.66
CA MET A 203 -20.28 -4.72 -9.90
C MET A 203 -20.92 -4.05 -11.14
N LYS A 204 -22.21 -4.29 -11.37
CA LYS A 204 -22.94 -3.77 -12.55
C LYS A 204 -23.13 -2.26 -12.50
N MET A 205 -23.38 -1.71 -11.30
CA MET A 205 -23.51 -0.27 -11.12
C MET A 205 -22.13 0.41 -11.30
N PRO A 206 -22.05 1.54 -12.01
CA PRO A 206 -20.80 2.30 -12.13
C PRO A 206 -20.25 2.73 -10.77
N PRO A 207 -18.92 2.78 -10.57
CA PRO A 207 -18.31 3.23 -9.32
C PRO A 207 -18.80 4.59 -8.83
N GLU A 208 -19.01 5.55 -9.75
CA GLU A 208 -19.49 6.90 -9.45
C GLU A 208 -20.90 6.89 -8.86
N GLU A 209 -21.78 6.05 -9.42
CA GLU A 209 -23.15 5.92 -8.92
C GLU A 209 -23.19 5.28 -7.53
N VAL A 210 -22.32 4.29 -7.27
CA VAL A 210 -22.19 3.65 -5.95
C VAL A 210 -21.73 4.66 -4.92
N ALA A 211 -20.68 5.44 -5.26
CA ALA A 211 -20.14 6.49 -4.41
C ALA A 211 -21.19 7.56 -4.09
N ASP A 212 -21.90 8.03 -5.12
CA ASP A 212 -22.97 9.05 -4.99
C ASP A 212 -24.12 8.55 -4.11
N CYS A 213 -24.59 7.31 -4.33
CA CYS A 213 -25.64 6.71 -3.50
C CYS A 213 -25.21 6.60 -2.04
N TYR A 214 -23.98 6.14 -1.79
CA TYR A 214 -23.46 6.01 -0.42
C TYR A 214 -23.38 7.37 0.29
N LEU A 215 -22.81 8.38 -0.36
CA LEU A 215 -22.64 9.71 0.21
C LEU A 215 -23.98 10.40 0.48
N LYS A 216 -24.97 10.24 -0.40
CA LYS A 216 -26.35 10.74 -0.18
C LYS A 216 -26.98 10.09 1.06
N LEU A 217 -26.81 8.77 1.23
CA LEU A 217 -27.39 8.05 2.38
C LEU A 217 -26.74 8.45 3.71
N THR A 218 -25.45 8.79 3.71
CA THR A 218 -24.73 9.24 4.91
C THR A 218 -24.90 10.73 5.21
N GLY A 219 -25.63 11.47 4.35
CA GLY A 219 -25.88 12.91 4.52
C GLY A 219 -24.66 13.77 4.19
N TYR A 220 -23.66 13.21 3.50
CA TYR A 220 -22.54 13.98 2.99
C TYR A 220 -23.01 14.75 1.76
N SER A 221 -23.30 16.03 1.93
CA SER A 221 -23.54 16.97 0.81
C SER A 221 -22.36 17.94 0.72
N ARG A 222 -21.86 18.10 -0.50
CA ARG A 222 -20.91 19.17 -0.83
C ARG A 222 -21.48 20.53 -0.53
#